data_dc43c69dae8040308a28522e88436ac0
#
_entry.id   dc43c69dae8040308a28522e88436ac0
#
_cell.length_a   1.000
_cell.length_b   1.000
_cell.length_c   1.000
_cell.angle_alpha   90.00
_cell.angle_beta   90.00
_cell.angle_gamma   90.00
#
_symmetry.space_group_name_H-M   'P 1'
#
loop_
_entity.id
_entity.type
_entity.pdbx_description
1 polymer ?
#
loop_
_entity_poly.entity_id
_entity_poly.type
_entity_poly.pdbx_seq_one_letter_code
_entity_poly.pdbx_strand_id
1 'polypeptide(L)'
;ADIVLGHNISSDKRVYMVEAIRRRRRQYFTVSGVRKPEYCTMKKLKNYCNIQKTRKNGKTYIKYPTLTELHEKAFGVVPKNAHDSMVDVLICLRCYMSLVHENDIVESNDKIKNIFKLYNIVN
;
A
#
# COMPACT_ATOMS: atom_id res chain seq x y z
N ALA A 1 -16.49 2.94 -3.08
CA ALA A 1 -15.28 2.32 -3.61
C ALA A 1 -15.51 0.85 -3.89
N ASP A 2 -14.96 0.35 -4.99
CA ASP A 2 -15.19 -1.03 -5.44
C ASP A 2 -14.17 -2.02 -4.84
N ILE A 3 -13.04 -1.52 -4.37
CA ILE A 3 -11.98 -2.33 -3.78
C ILE A 3 -11.35 -1.58 -2.61
N VAL A 4 -10.95 -2.34 -1.58
CA VAL A 4 -10.17 -1.80 -0.46
C VAL A 4 -8.70 -2.10 -0.73
N LEU A 5 -7.89 -1.06 -0.77
CA LEU A 5 -6.47 -1.14 -1.05
C LEU A 5 -5.68 -0.72 0.20
N GLY A 6 -4.63 -1.46 0.52
CA GLY A 6 -3.75 -1.10 1.63
C GLY A 6 -2.46 -1.90 1.62
N HIS A 7 -1.46 -1.37 2.33
CA HIS A 7 -0.22 -2.07 2.61
C HIS A 7 -0.29 -2.58 4.05
N ASN A 8 -0.44 -3.88 4.24
CA ASN A 8 -0.79 -4.50 5.51
C ASN A 8 -2.23 -4.17 5.95
N ILE A 9 -3.15 -4.47 5.08
CA ILE A 9 -4.57 -4.10 5.20
C ILE A 9 -5.24 -4.66 6.46
N SER A 10 -4.80 -5.82 6.94
CA SER A 10 -5.35 -6.45 8.15
C SER A 10 -5.13 -5.58 9.39
N SER A 11 -3.98 -4.91 9.47
CA SER A 11 -3.66 -3.99 10.56
C SER A 11 -4.52 -2.72 10.48
N ASP A 12 -4.63 -2.14 9.29
CA ASP A 12 -5.44 -0.94 9.06
C ASP A 12 -6.91 -1.18 9.37
N LYS A 13 -7.46 -2.31 8.94
CA LYS A 13 -8.84 -2.69 9.25
C LYS A 13 -9.08 -2.85 10.73
N ARG A 14 -8.14 -3.45 11.44
CA ARG A 14 -8.27 -3.64 12.90
C ARG A 14 -8.38 -2.30 13.62
N VAL A 15 -7.50 -1.36 13.30
CA VAL A 15 -7.52 -0.01 13.90
C VAL A 15 -8.83 0.71 13.54
N TYR A 16 -9.21 0.68 12.28
CA TYR A 16 -10.45 1.31 11.83
C TYR A 16 -11.68 0.72 12.54
N MET A 17 -11.76 -0.61 12.64
CA MET A 17 -12.90 -1.29 13.27
C MET A 17 -13.05 -0.93 14.74
N VAL A 18 -11.94 -0.84 15.47
CA VAL A 18 -11.94 -0.41 16.87
C VAL A 18 -12.50 1.00 17.00
N GLU A 19 -12.04 1.93 16.17
CA GLU A 19 -12.53 3.31 16.19
C GLU A 19 -13.99 3.42 15.74
N ALA A 20 -14.41 2.64 14.75
CA ALA A 20 -15.78 2.62 14.30
C ALA A 20 -16.73 2.14 15.41
N ILE A 21 -16.34 1.11 16.16
CA ILE A 21 -17.10 0.60 17.31
C ILE A 21 -17.15 1.66 18.42
N ARG A 22 -16.03 2.26 18.79
CA ARG A 22 -15.96 3.30 19.81
C ARG A 22 -16.87 4.48 19.49
N ARG A 23 -16.93 4.89 18.22
CA ARG A 23 -17.69 6.07 17.77
C ARG A 23 -19.07 5.72 17.22
N ARG A 24 -19.46 4.45 17.27
CA ARG A 24 -20.73 3.93 16.72
C ARG A 24 -20.93 4.35 15.26
N ARG A 25 -19.86 4.30 14.48
CA ARG A 25 -19.88 4.68 13.07
C ARG A 25 -20.01 3.46 12.17
N ARG A 26 -20.51 3.72 10.93
CA ARG A 26 -20.68 2.69 9.91
C ARG A 26 -19.33 2.14 9.47
N GLN A 27 -19.26 0.83 9.22
CA GLN A 27 -18.12 0.18 8.63
C GLN A 27 -18.16 0.31 7.10
N TYR A 28 -16.99 0.60 6.49
CA TYR A 28 -16.88 0.81 5.05
C TYR A 28 -16.31 -0.40 4.29
N PHE A 29 -15.97 -1.49 4.99
CA PHE A 29 -15.35 -2.67 4.36
C PHE A 29 -16.36 -3.68 3.83
N THR A 30 -17.65 -3.45 4.04
CA THR A 30 -18.73 -4.29 3.55
C THR A 30 -19.78 -3.46 2.83
N VAL A 31 -20.45 -4.08 1.86
CA VAL A 31 -21.63 -3.51 1.19
C VAL A 31 -22.76 -4.51 1.34
N SER A 32 -23.88 -4.11 1.93
CA SER A 32 -25.05 -4.97 2.18
C SER A 32 -24.68 -6.29 2.87
N GLY A 33 -23.76 -6.23 3.85
CA GLY A 33 -23.27 -7.41 4.56
C GLY A 33 -22.24 -8.26 3.81
N VAL A 34 -21.92 -7.90 2.57
CA VAL A 34 -20.92 -8.62 1.77
C VAL A 34 -19.58 -7.87 1.85
N ARG A 35 -18.50 -8.62 2.10
CA ARG A 35 -17.15 -8.06 2.18
C ARG A 35 -16.73 -7.50 0.83
N LYS A 36 -16.22 -6.27 0.81
CA LYS A 36 -15.62 -5.68 -0.40
C LYS A 36 -14.34 -6.43 -0.77
N PRO A 37 -14.02 -6.59 -2.07
CA PRO A 37 -12.72 -7.10 -2.49
C PRO A 37 -11.59 -6.28 -1.88
N GLU A 38 -10.52 -6.97 -1.51
CA GLU A 38 -9.35 -6.35 -0.89
C GLU A 38 -8.09 -6.70 -1.67
N TYR A 39 -7.16 -5.76 -1.76
CA TYR A 39 -5.84 -6.00 -2.28
C TYR A 39 -4.80 -5.48 -1.29
N CYS A 40 -4.08 -6.40 -0.66
CA CYS A 40 -2.99 -6.06 0.24
C CYS A 40 -1.68 -6.08 -0.54
N THR A 41 -1.11 -4.91 -0.79
CA THR A 41 0.14 -4.79 -1.55
C THR A 41 1.30 -5.50 -0.85
N MET A 42 1.32 -5.52 0.49
CA MET A 42 2.35 -6.22 1.25
C MET A 42 2.31 -7.74 0.99
N LYS A 43 1.14 -8.34 1.04
CA LYS A 43 0.98 -9.80 0.88
C LYS A 43 1.06 -10.22 -0.59
N LYS A 44 0.40 -9.49 -1.47
CA LYS A 44 0.31 -9.84 -2.90
C LYS A 44 1.62 -9.62 -3.65
N LEU A 45 2.44 -8.66 -3.23
CA LEU A 45 3.67 -8.30 -3.92
C LEU A 45 4.93 -8.79 -3.18
N LYS A 46 4.76 -9.67 -2.21
CA LYS A 46 5.85 -10.29 -1.46
C LYS A 46 6.87 -10.98 -2.38
N ASN A 47 6.39 -11.83 -3.29
CA ASN A 47 7.26 -12.57 -4.21
C ASN A 47 7.85 -11.66 -5.29
N TYR A 48 7.14 -10.63 -5.69
CA TYR A 48 7.64 -9.62 -6.63
C TYR A 48 8.88 -8.92 -6.06
N CYS A 49 8.85 -8.51 -4.80
CA CYS A 49 9.99 -7.87 -4.15
C CYS A 49 11.12 -8.85 -3.87
N ASN A 50 10.80 -10.10 -3.57
CA ASN A 50 11.75 -11.19 -3.37
C ASN A 50 12.90 -10.82 -2.41
N ILE A 51 12.56 -10.24 -1.26
CA ILE A 51 13.55 -9.89 -0.25
C ILE A 51 13.78 -11.08 0.65
N GLN A 52 14.99 -11.66 0.56
CA GLN A 52 15.33 -12.85 1.32
C GLN A 52 15.99 -12.49 2.66
N LYS A 53 15.60 -13.20 3.71
CA LYS A 53 16.23 -13.13 5.02
C LYS A 53 16.55 -14.52 5.54
N THR A 54 17.59 -14.62 6.36
CA THR A 54 18.01 -15.87 6.98
C THR A 54 17.61 -15.88 8.46
N ARG A 55 16.94 -16.94 8.88
CA ARG A 55 16.59 -17.17 10.28
C ARG A 55 17.81 -17.64 11.07
N LYS A 56 17.73 -17.59 12.40
CA LYS A 56 18.80 -18.06 13.29
C LYS A 56 19.18 -19.53 13.06
N ASN A 57 18.22 -20.34 12.58
CA ASN A 57 18.44 -21.76 12.28
C ASN A 57 19.08 -22.01 10.89
N GLY A 58 19.48 -20.96 10.18
CA GLY A 58 20.08 -21.04 8.85
C GLY A 58 19.09 -21.15 7.69
N LYS A 59 17.80 -21.29 7.94
CA LYS A 59 16.79 -21.35 6.89
C LYS A 59 16.48 -19.96 6.34
N THR A 60 16.39 -19.86 5.02
CA THR A 60 16.02 -18.61 4.35
C THR A 60 14.50 -18.54 4.15
N TYR A 61 13.97 -17.32 4.10
CA TYR A 61 12.58 -17.07 3.80
C TYR A 61 12.43 -15.74 3.07
N ILE A 62 11.33 -15.57 2.35
CA ILE A 62 11.00 -14.31 1.69
C ILE A 62 10.18 -13.47 2.69
N LYS A 63 10.70 -12.30 3.06
CA LYS A 63 10.00 -11.42 4.00
C LYS A 63 8.95 -10.56 3.28
N TYR A 64 7.96 -10.09 4.03
CA TYR A 64 7.04 -9.06 3.54
C TYR A 64 7.80 -7.76 3.31
N PRO A 65 7.60 -7.10 2.14
CA PRO A 65 8.24 -5.82 1.88
C PRO A 65 7.62 -4.70 2.71
N THR A 66 8.43 -3.72 3.10
CA THR A 66 7.91 -2.44 3.52
C THR A 66 7.39 -1.68 2.30
N LEU A 67 6.57 -0.67 2.52
CA LEU A 67 6.06 0.15 1.41
C LEU A 67 7.20 0.87 0.67
N THR A 68 8.20 1.33 1.42
CA THR A 68 9.41 1.95 0.86
C THR A 68 10.19 0.98 -0.03
N GLU A 69 10.39 -0.26 0.43
CA GLU A 69 11.06 -1.29 -0.35
C GLU A 69 10.29 -1.64 -1.62
N LEU A 70 8.96 -1.69 -1.54
CA LEU A 70 8.12 -1.94 -2.70
C LEU A 70 8.24 -0.83 -3.75
N HIS A 71 8.20 0.43 -3.32
CA HIS A 71 8.35 1.58 -4.21
C HIS A 71 9.74 1.59 -4.87
N GLU A 72 10.79 1.32 -4.11
CA GLU A 72 12.16 1.24 -4.64
C GLU A 72 12.29 0.13 -5.68
N LYS A 73 11.69 -1.02 -5.44
CA LYS A 73 11.69 -2.14 -6.40
C LYS A 73 10.95 -1.77 -7.68
N ALA A 74 9.81 -1.09 -7.57
CA ALA A 74 8.97 -0.76 -8.70
C ALA A 74 9.51 0.39 -9.55
N PHE A 75 10.11 1.40 -8.91
CA PHE A 75 10.48 2.67 -9.56
C PHE A 75 11.96 3.03 -9.47
N GLY A 76 12.76 2.23 -8.78
CA GLY A 76 14.21 2.43 -8.66
C GLY A 76 14.61 3.55 -7.70
N VAL A 77 13.67 4.16 -6.98
CA VAL A 77 13.94 5.25 -6.04
C VAL A 77 13.21 5.03 -4.72
N VAL A 78 13.87 5.42 -3.63
CA VAL A 78 13.26 5.44 -2.30
C VAL A 78 12.37 6.68 -2.22
N PRO A 79 11.10 6.53 -1.83
CA PRO A 79 10.21 7.70 -1.74
C PRO A 79 10.60 8.58 -0.56
N LYS A 80 10.45 9.89 -0.75
CA LYS A 80 10.67 10.87 0.32
C LYS A 80 9.43 10.93 1.21
N ASN A 81 9.62 11.33 2.47
CA ASN A 81 8.56 11.54 3.45
C ASN A 81 7.71 10.30 3.76
N ALA A 82 8.27 9.10 3.58
CA ALA A 82 7.65 7.86 4.04
C ALA A 82 7.29 7.97 5.53
N HIS A 83 6.26 7.26 5.96
CA HIS A 83 5.63 7.30 7.28
C HIS A 83 4.70 8.49 7.53
N ASP A 84 4.58 9.45 6.61
CA ASP A 84 3.44 10.36 6.59
C ASP A 84 2.22 9.61 6.03
N SER A 85 1.07 9.69 6.72
CA SER A 85 -0.11 8.89 6.37
C SER A 85 -0.59 9.12 4.94
N MET A 86 -0.64 10.38 4.50
CA MET A 86 -1.08 10.69 3.13
C MET A 86 -0.05 10.22 2.09
N VAL A 87 1.24 10.40 2.38
CA VAL A 87 2.33 9.92 1.52
C VAL A 87 2.25 8.41 1.35
N ASP A 88 2.04 7.68 2.43
CA ASP A 88 1.93 6.22 2.40
C ASP A 88 0.72 5.76 1.56
N VAL A 89 -0.42 6.45 1.66
CA VAL A 89 -1.60 6.16 0.82
C VAL A 89 -1.29 6.39 -0.66
N LEU A 90 -0.65 7.50 -0.99
CA LEU A 90 -0.29 7.84 -2.37
C LEU A 90 0.71 6.85 -2.96
N ILE A 91 1.73 6.46 -2.19
CA ILE A 91 2.72 5.46 -2.60
C ILE A 91 2.05 4.10 -2.84
N CYS A 92 1.18 3.68 -1.94
CA CYS A 92 0.45 2.43 -2.06
C CYS A 92 -0.40 2.41 -3.34
N LEU A 93 -1.12 3.48 -3.62
CA LEU A 93 -1.91 3.63 -4.85
C LEU A 93 -1.03 3.56 -6.10
N ARG A 94 0.09 4.27 -6.10
CA ARG A 94 1.04 4.26 -7.24
C ARG A 94 1.55 2.85 -7.52
N CYS A 95 1.99 2.14 -6.48
CA CYS A 95 2.47 0.76 -6.61
C CYS A 95 1.37 -0.16 -7.15
N TYR A 96 0.17 -0.06 -6.61
CA TYR A 96 -0.95 -0.88 -7.05
C TYR A 96 -1.28 -0.63 -8.53
N MET A 97 -1.45 0.63 -8.91
CA MET A 97 -1.81 0.98 -10.28
C MET A 97 -0.72 0.57 -11.27
N SER A 98 0.55 0.78 -10.92
CA SER A 98 1.66 0.45 -11.80
C SER A 98 1.85 -1.06 -11.96
N LEU A 99 1.76 -1.82 -10.87
CA LEU A 99 2.11 -3.25 -10.89
C LEU A 99 0.92 -4.15 -11.26
N VAL A 100 -0.31 -3.74 -10.99
CA VAL A 100 -1.51 -4.52 -11.29
C VAL A 100 -2.13 -4.07 -12.62
N HIS A 101 -2.19 -2.77 -12.88
CA HIS A 101 -2.84 -2.19 -14.04
C HIS A 101 -1.88 -1.63 -15.10
N GLU A 102 -0.59 -1.82 -14.90
CA GLU A 102 0.47 -1.36 -15.82
C GLU A 102 0.37 0.15 -16.14
N ASN A 103 -0.06 0.93 -15.16
CA ASN A 103 -0.27 2.36 -15.30
C ASN A 103 0.38 3.11 -14.14
N ASP A 104 1.54 3.71 -14.39
CA ASP A 104 2.15 4.62 -13.41
C ASP A 104 1.38 5.95 -13.45
N ILE A 105 0.53 6.15 -12.45
CA ILE A 105 -0.35 7.31 -12.36
C ILE A 105 0.40 8.64 -12.25
N VAL A 106 1.65 8.64 -11.79
CA VAL A 106 2.49 9.83 -11.75
C VAL A 106 2.89 10.27 -13.16
N GLU A 107 3.18 9.31 -14.04
CA GLU A 107 3.55 9.61 -15.42
C GLU A 107 2.34 9.85 -16.32
N SER A 108 1.22 9.20 -16.06
CA SER A 108 0.04 9.24 -16.93
C SER A 108 -0.97 10.33 -16.59
N ASN A 109 -0.85 10.99 -15.44
CA ASN A 109 -1.83 11.97 -14.98
C ASN A 109 -1.15 13.16 -14.30
N ASP A 110 -1.23 14.34 -14.95
CA ASP A 110 -0.57 15.56 -14.48
C ASP A 110 -1.10 16.03 -13.12
N LYS A 111 -2.39 15.88 -12.88
CA LYS A 111 -3.00 16.28 -11.59
C LYS A 111 -2.45 15.44 -10.45
N ILE A 112 -2.32 14.14 -10.66
CA ILE A 112 -1.74 13.22 -9.67
C ILE A 112 -0.26 13.51 -9.49
N LYS A 113 0.47 13.73 -10.57
CA LYS A 113 1.88 14.12 -10.51
C LYS A 113 2.08 15.38 -9.67
N ASN A 114 1.21 16.37 -9.83
CA ASN A 114 1.26 17.59 -9.03
C ASN A 114 1.00 17.34 -7.56
N ILE A 115 0.09 16.42 -7.21
CA ILE A 115 -0.14 16.02 -5.82
C ILE A 115 1.12 15.37 -5.24
N PHE A 116 1.76 14.47 -5.97
CA PHE A 116 3.01 13.85 -5.54
C PHE A 116 4.13 14.86 -5.32
N LYS A 117 4.23 15.87 -6.20
CA LYS A 117 5.19 16.98 -6.03
C LYS A 117 4.86 17.83 -4.82
N LEU A 118 3.57 18.10 -4.57
CA LEU A 118 3.12 18.90 -3.43
C LEU A 118 3.53 18.24 -2.09
N TYR A 119 3.47 16.91 -2.00
CA TYR A 119 3.91 16.17 -0.83
C TYR A 119 5.41 15.83 -0.85
N ASN A 120 6.15 16.32 -1.83
CA ASN A 120 7.59 16.09 -1.99
C ASN A 120 7.96 14.61 -2.12
N ILE A 121 7.10 13.79 -2.75
CA ILE A 121 7.36 12.37 -2.99
C ILE A 121 8.24 12.20 -4.22
N VAL A 122 7.98 13.00 -5.26
CA VAL A 122 8.76 13.05 -6.51
C VAL A 122 9.25 14.47 -6.76
N ASN A 123 10.27 14.60 -7.59
CA ASN A 123 10.84 15.91 -7.96
C ASN A 123 10.00 16.61 -9.03
#